data_528b03e5e6f0a30cbe1fa83a9555cfed
#
_entry.id   528b03e5e6f0a30cbe1fa83a9555cfed
#
_cell.length_a   1.000
_cell.length_b   1.000
_cell.length_c   1.000
_cell.angle_alpha   90.00
_cell.angle_beta   90.00
_cell.angle_gamma   90.00
#
_symmetry.space_group_name_H-M   'P 1'
#
loop_
_entity.id
_entity.type
_entity.pdbx_description
1 polymer ?
#
loop_
_entity_poly.entity_id
_entity_poly.type
_entity_poly.pdbx_seq_one_letter_code
_entity_poly.pdbx_strand_id
1 'polypeptide(L)'
;MNKIELGDSRELLKQVATKSLQSIYFDPPFNSNRKYRLTSDDDSIGFDDIFKSDDEYVSLVEPMVKECARILKNDGSFFFHISADQMLIPSMICSKFFRRVQPIFWKRSRSKNNVKTKLGACTDVIFWCSHVEKPKFNMVYQPLDSYYAENSYKNKDDRGNYALGHVCYTKTQAPDRSKSDRYYSITHNNKTYTPTYGWRMSEEDLQSLIDDDRIHFPKNKKNANPYKKIYAHESK
;
A
#
# COMPACT_ATOMS: atom_id res chain seq x y z
N MET A 1 14.46 25.03 -4.90
CA MET A 1 15.26 25.56 -3.77
C MET A 1 14.63 25.03 -2.49
N ASN A 2 15.41 24.40 -1.61
CA ASN A 2 14.90 23.96 -0.31
C ASN A 2 14.79 25.17 0.62
N LYS A 3 13.68 25.29 1.35
CA LYS A 3 13.42 26.41 2.26
C LYS A 3 12.96 25.87 3.61
N ILE A 4 13.45 26.46 4.69
CA ILE A 4 12.99 26.23 6.06
C ILE A 4 12.42 27.55 6.56
N GLU A 5 11.21 27.51 7.12
CA GLU A 5 10.53 28.67 7.68
C GLU A 5 10.16 28.39 9.13
N LEU A 6 10.48 29.36 10.00
CA LEU A 6 10.08 29.35 11.40
C LEU A 6 8.88 30.28 11.58
N GLY A 7 7.81 29.77 12.18
CA GLY A 7 6.60 30.55 12.45
C GLY A 7 5.39 29.68 12.76
N ASP A 8 4.26 30.33 12.99
CA ASP A 8 2.99 29.65 13.17
C ASP A 8 2.53 29.06 11.84
N SER A 9 2.41 27.74 11.76
CA SER A 9 1.99 27.04 10.54
C SER A 9 0.59 27.45 10.07
N ARG A 10 -0.30 27.92 10.96
CA ARG A 10 -1.63 28.43 10.60
C ARG A 10 -1.55 29.70 9.74
N GLU A 11 -0.49 30.50 9.93
CA GLU A 11 -0.26 31.71 9.14
C GLU A 11 0.63 31.44 7.92
N LEU A 12 1.66 30.61 8.08
CA LEU A 12 2.58 30.28 6.99
C LEU A 12 1.89 29.50 5.87
N LEU A 13 1.00 28.57 6.18
CA LEU A 13 0.27 27.80 5.18
C LEU A 13 -0.62 28.68 4.28
N LYS A 14 -1.17 29.79 4.80
CA LYS A 14 -1.97 30.72 4.01
C LYS A 14 -1.20 31.38 2.85
N GLN A 15 0.13 31.48 2.98
CA GLN A 15 1.01 32.08 1.97
C GLN A 15 1.33 31.09 0.82
N VAL A 16 1.06 29.80 1.01
CA VAL A 16 1.30 28.78 -0.02
C VAL A 16 0.18 28.81 -1.05
N ALA A 17 0.56 28.79 -2.34
CA ALA A 17 -0.40 28.83 -3.44
C ALA A 17 -1.32 27.59 -3.43
N THR A 18 -2.59 27.79 -3.77
CA THR A 18 -3.60 26.72 -3.90
C THR A 18 -3.15 25.69 -4.94
N LYS A 19 -3.33 24.39 -4.63
CA LYS A 19 -3.02 23.25 -5.52
C LYS A 19 -1.58 23.26 -6.07
N SER A 20 -0.63 23.71 -5.25
CA SER A 20 0.78 23.81 -5.63
C SER A 20 1.62 22.60 -5.22
N LEU A 21 1.25 21.89 -4.15
CA LEU A 21 2.05 20.82 -3.58
C LEU A 21 1.56 19.42 -4.02
N GLN A 22 2.50 18.54 -4.37
CA GLN A 22 2.19 17.15 -4.73
C GLN A 22 2.08 16.25 -3.50
N SER A 23 2.87 16.53 -2.46
CA SER A 23 2.88 15.74 -1.23
C SER A 23 3.07 16.66 -0.02
N ILE A 24 2.38 16.36 1.06
CA ILE A 24 2.49 17.05 2.35
C ILE A 24 2.63 15.98 3.43
N TYR A 25 3.62 16.10 4.31
CA TYR A 25 3.73 15.33 5.53
C TYR A 25 3.48 16.26 6.71
N PHE A 26 2.50 15.92 7.55
CA PHE A 26 2.03 16.73 8.66
C PHE A 26 2.19 15.95 9.96
N ASP A 27 3.01 16.50 10.85
CA ASP A 27 3.37 15.93 12.14
C ASP A 27 3.01 16.94 13.25
N PRO A 28 1.72 17.08 13.60
CA PRO A 28 1.27 18.03 14.62
C PRO A 28 1.53 17.50 16.02
N PRO A 29 1.29 18.29 17.09
CA PRO A 29 1.18 17.77 18.45
C PRO A 29 0.22 16.57 18.51
N PHE A 30 0.56 15.54 19.30
CA PHE A 30 -0.17 14.26 19.31
C PHE A 30 -1.29 14.20 20.36
N ASN A 31 -1.49 15.28 21.15
CA ASN A 31 -2.38 15.26 22.31
C ASN A 31 -2.01 14.15 23.32
N SER A 32 -0.69 13.97 23.51
CA SER A 32 -0.14 12.86 24.31
C SER A 32 -0.22 13.11 25.82
N ASN A 33 -0.71 14.28 26.22
CA ASN A 33 -0.76 14.75 27.62
C ASN A 33 0.63 14.81 28.27
N ARG A 34 1.65 15.24 27.52
CA ARG A 34 3.04 15.31 27.97
C ARG A 34 3.68 16.68 27.66
N LYS A 35 4.63 17.05 28.53
CA LYS A 35 5.57 18.14 28.27
C LYS A 35 6.87 17.58 27.73
N TYR A 36 7.30 18.08 26.59
CA TYR A 36 8.56 17.67 25.98
C TYR A 36 9.64 18.70 26.33
N ARG A 37 10.79 18.22 26.85
CA ARG A 37 11.93 19.03 27.21
C ARG A 37 12.99 18.99 26.12
N LEU A 38 13.78 20.05 25.95
CA LEU A 38 14.84 20.10 24.95
C LEU A 38 16.02 19.20 25.30
N THR A 39 16.37 19.12 26.60
CA THR A 39 17.42 18.24 27.12
C THR A 39 17.01 17.65 28.48
N SER A 40 17.67 16.56 28.90
CA SER A 40 17.42 15.93 30.20
C SER A 40 17.83 16.81 31.40
N ASP A 41 18.78 17.73 31.19
CA ASP A 41 19.44 18.50 32.22
C ASP A 41 18.99 19.97 32.26
N ASP A 42 18.09 20.37 31.35
CA ASP A 42 17.59 21.73 31.26
C ASP A 42 16.08 21.72 31.53
N ASP A 43 15.62 22.59 32.43
CA ASP A 43 14.20 22.80 32.70
C ASP A 43 13.46 23.53 31.54
N SER A 44 14.18 23.85 30.46
CA SER A 44 13.58 24.46 29.28
C SER A 44 12.56 23.52 28.62
N ILE A 45 11.31 24.01 28.48
CA ILE A 45 10.23 23.29 27.85
C ILE A 45 10.40 23.41 26.33
N GLY A 46 10.53 22.29 25.64
CA GLY A 46 10.53 22.27 24.18
C GLY A 46 9.18 22.62 23.60
N PHE A 47 8.14 21.89 24.00
CA PHE A 47 6.73 22.20 23.72
C PHE A 47 5.80 21.41 24.66
N ASP A 48 4.61 21.95 24.89
CA ASP A 48 3.55 21.28 25.62
C ASP A 48 2.61 20.57 24.62
N ASP A 49 2.43 19.26 24.83
CA ASP A 49 1.49 18.43 24.05
C ASP A 49 0.29 18.06 24.95
N ILE A 50 -0.28 19.10 25.61
CA ILE A 50 -1.36 18.98 26.56
C ILE A 50 -2.49 19.89 26.10
N PHE A 51 -3.66 19.31 25.87
CA PHE A 51 -4.89 20.05 25.56
C PHE A 51 -5.93 19.82 26.65
N LYS A 52 -6.70 20.86 26.99
CA LYS A 52 -7.72 20.79 28.03
C LYS A 52 -8.94 19.95 27.60
N SER A 53 -9.16 19.88 26.30
CA SER A 53 -10.27 19.12 25.71
C SER A 53 -9.93 18.72 24.26
N ASP A 54 -10.70 17.79 23.73
CA ASP A 54 -10.67 17.41 22.32
C ASP A 54 -11.04 18.60 21.42
N ASP A 55 -11.94 19.49 21.85
CA ASP A 55 -12.33 20.69 21.11
C ASP A 55 -11.17 21.69 20.97
N GLU A 56 -10.33 21.82 21.99
CA GLU A 56 -9.14 22.64 21.93
C GLU A 56 -8.14 22.10 20.89
N TYR A 57 -7.93 20.77 20.91
CA TYR A 57 -7.10 20.08 19.91
C TYR A 57 -7.65 20.24 18.48
N VAL A 58 -8.95 20.02 18.30
CA VAL A 58 -9.63 20.20 17.01
C VAL A 58 -9.48 21.64 16.50
N SER A 59 -9.66 22.64 17.40
CA SER A 59 -9.52 24.05 17.05
C SER A 59 -8.14 24.45 16.57
N LEU A 60 -7.11 23.72 17.02
CA LEU A 60 -5.73 23.89 16.54
C LEU A 60 -5.54 23.20 15.19
N VAL A 61 -5.92 21.94 15.08
CA VAL A 61 -5.51 21.04 13.98
C VAL A 61 -6.40 21.20 12.74
N GLU A 62 -7.71 21.35 12.90
CA GLU A 62 -8.64 21.40 11.77
C GLU A 62 -8.36 22.53 10.78
N PRO A 63 -8.06 23.78 11.22
CA PRO A 63 -7.69 24.85 10.30
C PRO A 63 -6.41 24.52 9.49
N MET A 64 -5.43 23.89 10.09
CA MET A 64 -4.19 23.47 9.39
C MET A 64 -4.47 22.41 8.35
N VAL A 65 -5.26 21.38 8.69
CA VAL A 65 -5.66 20.32 7.74
C VAL A 65 -6.47 20.92 6.57
N LYS A 66 -7.36 21.90 6.84
CA LYS A 66 -8.08 22.62 5.80
C LYS A 66 -7.15 23.34 4.83
N GLU A 67 -6.13 24.03 5.34
CA GLU A 67 -5.11 24.68 4.51
C GLU A 67 -4.26 23.67 3.75
N CYS A 68 -3.86 22.56 4.37
CA CYS A 68 -3.18 21.47 3.68
C CYS A 68 -4.03 20.92 2.52
N ALA A 69 -5.33 20.76 2.70
CA ALA A 69 -6.23 20.35 1.63
C ALA A 69 -6.30 21.38 0.50
N ARG A 70 -6.32 22.67 0.82
CA ARG A 70 -6.33 23.76 -0.17
C ARG A 70 -5.08 23.79 -1.05
N ILE A 71 -3.89 23.62 -0.44
CA ILE A 71 -2.60 23.72 -1.14
C ILE A 71 -2.19 22.44 -1.84
N LEU A 72 -2.80 21.29 -1.48
CA LEU A 72 -2.54 20.00 -2.12
C LEU A 72 -3.16 19.93 -3.51
N LYS A 73 -2.43 19.41 -4.51
CA LYS A 73 -2.96 19.09 -5.83
C LYS A 73 -4.07 18.04 -5.75
N ASN A 74 -4.97 18.02 -6.75
CA ASN A 74 -6.08 17.07 -6.76
C ASN A 74 -5.66 15.61 -6.65
N ASP A 75 -4.58 15.23 -7.35
CA ASP A 75 -3.98 13.88 -7.35
C ASP A 75 -2.84 13.73 -6.34
N GLY A 76 -2.66 14.73 -5.47
CA GLY A 76 -1.63 14.77 -4.44
C GLY A 76 -1.94 13.85 -3.25
N SER A 77 -0.93 13.69 -2.40
CA SER A 77 -0.99 12.88 -1.18
C SER A 77 -0.69 13.71 0.07
N PHE A 78 -1.59 13.68 1.02
CA PHE A 78 -1.41 14.25 2.35
C PHE A 78 -1.24 13.13 3.37
N PHE A 79 -0.18 13.19 4.16
CA PHE A 79 0.15 12.24 5.21
C PHE A 79 0.05 12.91 6.56
N PHE A 80 -0.89 12.47 7.38
CA PHE A 80 -1.09 12.95 8.75
C PHE A 80 -0.57 11.90 9.73
N HIS A 81 0.48 12.22 10.48
CA HIS A 81 1.08 11.33 11.45
C HIS A 81 0.54 11.58 12.86
N ILE A 82 0.18 10.50 13.58
CA ILE A 82 -0.37 10.56 14.93
C ILE A 82 -0.10 9.22 15.66
N SER A 83 -0.12 9.23 16.99
CA SER A 83 -0.11 7.98 17.77
C SER A 83 -1.41 7.19 17.57
N ALA A 84 -1.34 5.85 17.62
CA ALA A 84 -2.52 5.00 17.47
C ALA A 84 -3.60 5.29 18.52
N ASP A 85 -3.21 5.69 19.72
CA ASP A 85 -4.13 6.02 20.82
C ASP A 85 -4.99 7.26 20.51
N GLN A 86 -4.54 8.15 19.62
CA GLN A 86 -5.17 9.44 19.31
C GLN A 86 -5.74 9.50 17.87
N MET A 87 -5.89 8.37 17.20
CA MET A 87 -6.19 8.33 15.77
C MET A 87 -7.62 8.77 15.40
N LEU A 88 -8.58 8.75 16.31
CA LEU A 88 -9.99 8.96 15.99
C LEU A 88 -10.29 10.39 15.53
N ILE A 89 -9.86 11.39 16.29
CA ILE A 89 -10.11 12.81 15.98
C ILE A 89 -9.45 13.20 14.64
N PRO A 90 -8.14 12.93 14.40
CA PRO A 90 -7.52 13.19 13.10
C PRO A 90 -8.22 12.51 11.93
N SER A 91 -8.70 11.27 12.11
CA SER A 91 -9.49 10.57 11.08
C SER A 91 -10.76 11.33 10.71
N MET A 92 -11.50 11.81 11.72
CA MET A 92 -12.72 12.58 11.51
C MET A 92 -12.43 13.94 10.82
N ILE A 93 -11.36 14.63 11.24
CA ILE A 93 -10.95 15.91 10.63
C ILE A 93 -10.57 15.67 9.16
N CYS A 94 -9.72 14.68 8.87
CA CYS A 94 -9.32 14.38 7.50
C CYS A 94 -10.52 14.05 6.60
N SER A 95 -11.51 13.30 7.11
CA SER A 95 -12.71 12.91 6.36
C SER A 95 -13.61 14.09 5.96
N LYS A 96 -13.46 15.28 6.60
CA LYS A 96 -14.17 16.50 6.20
C LYS A 96 -13.61 17.11 4.91
N PHE A 97 -12.32 16.91 4.61
CA PHE A 97 -11.61 17.61 3.54
C PHE A 97 -11.11 16.73 2.42
N PHE A 98 -10.98 15.42 2.67
CA PHE A 98 -10.45 14.46 1.72
C PHE A 98 -11.47 13.35 1.42
N ARG A 99 -11.54 12.97 0.16
CA ARG A 99 -12.39 11.86 -0.27
C ARG A 99 -11.85 10.50 0.17
N ARG A 100 -10.51 10.35 0.13
CA ARG A 100 -9.81 9.14 0.55
C ARG A 100 -9.08 9.42 1.86
N VAL A 101 -9.31 8.58 2.86
CA VAL A 101 -8.59 8.56 4.14
C VAL A 101 -8.25 7.10 4.45
N GLN A 102 -6.97 6.74 4.30
CA GLN A 102 -6.49 5.38 4.51
C GLN A 102 -5.48 5.36 5.67
N PRO A 103 -5.71 4.59 6.75
CA PRO A 103 -4.72 4.42 7.79
C PRO A 103 -3.59 3.50 7.35
N ILE A 104 -2.37 3.89 7.66
CA ILE A 104 -1.13 3.11 7.55
C ILE A 104 -0.64 2.91 8.99
N PHE A 105 -0.56 1.65 9.43
CA PHE A 105 -0.06 1.33 10.78
C PHE A 105 1.45 1.15 10.73
N TRP A 106 2.16 2.06 11.37
CA TRP A 106 3.62 2.04 11.44
C TRP A 106 4.09 1.47 12.77
N LYS A 107 4.72 0.28 12.73
CA LYS A 107 5.33 -0.33 13.90
C LYS A 107 6.66 0.36 14.22
N ARG A 108 6.71 1.14 15.32
CA ARG A 108 7.89 1.88 15.77
C ARG A 108 8.92 1.01 16.48
N SER A 109 8.49 0.32 17.52
CA SER A 109 9.37 -0.42 18.40
C SER A 109 8.62 -1.58 19.07
N ARG A 110 9.33 -2.34 19.90
CA ARG A 110 8.70 -3.30 20.80
C ARG A 110 7.92 -2.57 21.89
N SER A 111 6.82 -3.15 22.33
CA SER A 111 6.05 -2.67 23.48
C SER A 111 6.92 -2.60 24.72
N LYS A 112 6.79 -1.53 25.51
CA LYS A 112 7.47 -1.41 26.80
C LYS A 112 6.81 -2.34 27.82
N ASN A 113 7.61 -3.14 28.54
CA ASN A 113 7.11 -4.13 29.50
C ASN A 113 6.66 -3.52 30.86
N ASN A 114 6.87 -2.22 31.10
CA ASN A 114 6.55 -1.56 32.36
C ASN A 114 5.16 -0.92 32.41
N VAL A 115 4.28 -1.30 31.55
CA VAL A 115 2.89 -0.78 31.48
C VAL A 115 2.00 -1.59 32.43
N LYS A 116 1.35 -0.90 33.39
CA LYS A 116 0.55 -1.56 34.44
C LYS A 116 -0.95 -1.54 34.18
N THR A 117 -1.47 -0.57 33.45
CA THR A 117 -2.93 -0.29 33.33
C THR A 117 -3.47 -0.29 31.92
N LYS A 118 -2.62 -0.46 30.90
CA LYS A 118 -3.01 -0.50 29.48
C LYS A 118 -2.06 -1.39 28.68
N LEU A 119 -2.44 -1.72 27.46
CA LEU A 119 -1.52 -2.37 26.53
C LEU A 119 -0.41 -1.39 26.09
N GLY A 120 0.81 -1.87 25.95
CA GLY A 120 1.93 -1.02 25.51
C GLY A 120 1.75 -0.57 24.06
N ALA A 121 1.80 0.74 23.82
CA ALA A 121 1.76 1.29 22.48
C ALA A 121 3.06 0.97 21.71
N CYS A 122 2.95 0.36 20.55
CA CYS A 122 4.08 0.01 19.68
C CYS A 122 3.90 0.51 18.24
N THR A 123 2.78 1.16 17.96
CA THR A 123 2.43 1.64 16.61
C THR A 123 2.03 3.11 16.63
N ASP A 124 2.34 3.79 15.53
CA ASP A 124 1.70 5.04 15.14
C ASP A 124 0.80 4.80 13.93
N VAL A 125 -0.03 5.78 13.63
CA VAL A 125 -0.88 5.79 12.44
C VAL A 125 -0.48 6.97 11.57
N ILE A 126 -0.32 6.71 10.28
CA ILE A 126 -0.17 7.74 9.26
C ILE A 126 -1.40 7.65 8.37
N PHE A 127 -2.27 8.66 8.41
CA PHE A 127 -3.38 8.72 7.48
C PHE A 127 -2.89 9.20 6.12
N TRP A 128 -3.03 8.37 5.10
CA TRP A 128 -2.83 8.76 3.71
C TRP A 128 -4.14 9.27 3.13
N CYS A 129 -4.18 10.56 2.85
CA CYS A 129 -5.37 11.27 2.39
C CYS A 129 -5.17 11.83 0.98
N SER A 130 -6.26 11.89 0.19
CA SER A 130 -6.28 12.51 -1.12
C SER A 130 -7.68 13.01 -1.49
N HIS A 131 -7.75 14.00 -2.41
CA HIS A 131 -9.01 14.50 -2.95
C HIS A 131 -9.69 13.52 -3.92
N VAL A 132 -8.95 12.52 -4.42
CA VAL A 132 -9.41 11.52 -5.39
C VAL A 132 -9.19 10.10 -4.88
N GLU A 133 -9.98 9.15 -5.38
CA GLU A 133 -9.84 7.73 -5.04
C GLU A 133 -8.51 7.12 -5.52
N LYS A 134 -8.00 7.62 -6.66
CA LYS A 134 -6.77 7.15 -7.29
C LYS A 134 -5.77 8.31 -7.40
N PRO A 135 -5.07 8.66 -6.32
CA PRO A 135 -4.01 9.66 -6.36
C PRO A 135 -2.82 9.17 -7.18
N LYS A 136 -1.90 10.07 -7.50
CA LYS A 136 -0.62 9.69 -8.12
C LYS A 136 0.13 8.75 -7.16
N PHE A 137 0.35 7.53 -7.62
CA PHE A 137 1.01 6.47 -6.83
C PHE A 137 2.02 5.73 -7.68
N ASN A 138 3.24 5.66 -7.21
CA ASN A 138 4.28 4.80 -7.77
C ASN A 138 4.33 3.52 -6.94
N MET A 139 4.15 2.38 -7.60
CA MET A 139 4.15 1.09 -6.91
C MET A 139 5.50 0.84 -6.25
N VAL A 140 5.48 0.53 -4.97
CA VAL A 140 6.67 0.15 -4.21
C VAL A 140 6.64 -1.35 -4.02
N TYR A 141 7.67 -2.02 -4.52
CA TYR A 141 7.83 -3.46 -4.37
C TYR A 141 8.76 -3.76 -3.19
N GLN A 142 8.43 -4.81 -2.46
CA GLN A 142 9.32 -5.38 -1.46
C GLN A 142 9.92 -6.68 -1.99
N PRO A 143 11.15 -7.04 -1.59
CA PRO A 143 11.68 -8.37 -1.88
C PRO A 143 10.72 -9.44 -1.38
N LEU A 144 10.61 -10.54 -2.11
CA LEU A 144 9.82 -11.69 -1.66
C LEU A 144 10.33 -12.16 -0.29
N ASP A 145 9.39 -12.40 0.61
CA ASP A 145 9.70 -13.08 1.88
C ASP A 145 10.37 -14.44 1.61
N SER A 146 11.45 -14.75 2.32
CA SER A 146 12.24 -15.96 2.09
C SER A 146 11.43 -17.24 2.28
N TYR A 147 10.57 -17.28 3.31
CA TYR A 147 9.69 -18.43 3.55
C TYR A 147 8.67 -18.59 2.41
N TYR A 148 8.10 -17.49 1.91
CA TYR A 148 7.19 -17.53 0.77
C TYR A 148 7.91 -17.97 -0.51
N ALA A 149 9.11 -17.43 -0.76
CA ALA A 149 9.93 -17.81 -1.91
C ALA A 149 10.26 -19.31 -1.92
N GLU A 150 10.73 -19.87 -0.81
CA GLU A 150 11.05 -21.29 -0.67
C GLU A 150 9.82 -22.21 -0.81
N ASN A 151 8.66 -21.79 -0.28
CA ASN A 151 7.45 -22.61 -0.30
C ASN A 151 6.63 -22.49 -1.58
N SER A 152 6.70 -21.39 -2.30
CA SER A 152 5.92 -21.16 -3.52
C SER A 152 6.68 -21.54 -4.80
N TYR A 153 7.99 -21.31 -4.84
CA TYR A 153 8.84 -21.54 -6.03
C TYR A 153 9.63 -22.87 -5.93
N LYS A 154 8.89 -23.97 -5.77
CA LYS A 154 9.45 -25.32 -5.51
C LYS A 154 10.01 -26.02 -6.74
N ASN A 155 9.63 -25.61 -7.95
CA ASN A 155 10.12 -26.19 -9.18
C ASN A 155 11.38 -25.45 -9.61
N LYS A 156 12.28 -26.17 -10.33
CA LYS A 156 13.53 -25.60 -10.80
C LYS A 156 13.84 -26.08 -12.23
N ASP A 157 14.34 -25.19 -13.05
CA ASP A 157 14.97 -25.46 -14.35
C ASP A 157 16.23 -24.59 -14.50
N ASP A 158 16.79 -24.54 -15.72
CA ASP A 158 18.03 -23.81 -16.01
C ASP A 158 17.88 -22.29 -15.81
N ARG A 159 16.67 -21.74 -15.86
CA ARG A 159 16.38 -20.31 -15.59
C ARG A 159 16.24 -20.00 -14.10
N GLY A 160 16.06 -21.01 -13.26
CA GLY A 160 15.94 -20.82 -11.82
C GLY A 160 14.70 -21.45 -11.20
N ASN A 161 14.39 -21.04 -9.96
CA ASN A 161 13.22 -21.53 -9.24
C ASN A 161 11.93 -20.87 -9.74
N TYR A 162 10.87 -21.67 -9.92
CA TYR A 162 9.57 -21.19 -10.39
C TYR A 162 8.38 -21.81 -9.68
N ALA A 163 7.27 -21.03 -9.64
CA ALA A 163 5.95 -21.47 -9.25
C ALA A 163 5.10 -21.82 -10.48
N LEU A 164 4.03 -22.59 -10.29
CA LEU A 164 3.09 -22.97 -11.34
C LEU A 164 1.86 -22.04 -11.29
N GLY A 165 1.69 -21.21 -12.29
CA GLY A 165 0.53 -20.34 -12.48
C GLY A 165 -0.52 -20.95 -13.41
N HIS A 166 -1.80 -20.80 -13.09
CA HIS A 166 -2.89 -21.28 -13.93
C HIS A 166 -3.01 -20.46 -15.23
N VAL A 167 -3.01 -21.14 -16.37
CA VAL A 167 -3.24 -20.56 -17.70
C VAL A 167 -4.68 -20.69 -18.19
N CYS A 168 -5.52 -21.45 -17.47
CA CYS A 168 -6.94 -21.61 -17.76
C CYS A 168 -7.81 -20.89 -16.75
N TYR A 169 -9.00 -20.49 -17.20
CA TYR A 169 -10.05 -19.98 -16.30
C TYR A 169 -10.61 -21.10 -15.43
N THR A 170 -11.14 -20.74 -14.27
CA THR A 170 -12.02 -21.58 -13.45
C THR A 170 -13.45 -21.47 -13.94
N LYS A 171 -14.34 -22.37 -13.51
CA LYS A 171 -15.77 -22.36 -13.87
C LYS A 171 -16.43 -21.00 -13.61
N THR A 172 -16.11 -20.35 -12.50
CA THR A 172 -16.69 -19.07 -12.08
C THR A 172 -16.12 -17.86 -12.82
N GLN A 173 -14.97 -18.01 -13.48
CA GLN A 173 -14.26 -16.93 -14.20
C GLN A 173 -14.35 -17.11 -15.71
N ALA A 174 -14.97 -18.21 -16.19
CA ALA A 174 -15.02 -18.55 -17.59
C ALA A 174 -15.79 -17.47 -18.39
N PRO A 175 -15.22 -16.96 -19.48
CA PRO A 175 -15.95 -16.07 -20.38
C PRO A 175 -17.03 -16.84 -21.15
N ASP A 176 -18.00 -16.13 -21.67
CA ASP A 176 -19.02 -16.70 -22.54
C ASP A 176 -18.37 -17.34 -23.78
N ARG A 177 -18.56 -18.66 -23.93
CA ARG A 177 -17.91 -19.45 -25.00
C ARG A 177 -18.32 -19.00 -26.42
N SER A 178 -19.53 -18.47 -26.57
CA SER A 178 -20.02 -18.02 -27.88
C SER A 178 -19.46 -16.65 -28.30
N LYS A 179 -18.86 -15.90 -27.35
CA LYS A 179 -18.38 -14.53 -27.55
C LYS A 179 -16.88 -14.34 -27.31
N SER A 180 -16.18 -15.44 -26.99
CA SER A 180 -14.78 -15.35 -26.58
C SER A 180 -13.87 -16.18 -27.49
N ASP A 181 -12.77 -15.61 -27.86
CA ASP A 181 -11.64 -16.21 -28.59
C ASP A 181 -10.74 -17.09 -27.71
N ARG A 182 -11.11 -17.28 -26.45
CA ARG A 182 -10.29 -18.01 -25.45
C ARG A 182 -10.46 -19.52 -25.47
N TYR A 183 -11.29 -20.07 -26.37
CA TYR A 183 -11.59 -21.51 -26.49
C TYR A 183 -10.93 -22.12 -27.73
N TYR A 184 -9.63 -22.17 -27.78
CA TYR A 184 -8.81 -22.78 -28.82
C TYR A 184 -8.05 -24.01 -28.29
N SER A 185 -7.51 -24.84 -29.18
CA SER A 185 -6.70 -26.01 -28.83
C SER A 185 -5.26 -25.80 -29.23
N ILE A 186 -4.34 -26.22 -28.37
CA ILE A 186 -2.90 -26.23 -28.67
C ILE A 186 -2.38 -27.66 -28.73
N THR A 187 -1.38 -27.91 -29.55
CA THR A 187 -0.72 -29.23 -29.65
C THR A 187 0.74 -29.08 -29.26
N HIS A 188 1.18 -29.88 -28.29
CA HIS A 188 2.57 -29.95 -27.85
C HIS A 188 2.98 -31.40 -27.65
N ASN A 189 4.10 -31.85 -28.25
CA ASN A 189 4.60 -33.20 -28.18
C ASN A 189 3.54 -34.28 -28.49
N ASN A 190 2.83 -34.14 -29.60
CA ASN A 190 1.74 -35.00 -30.09
C ASN A 190 0.54 -35.16 -29.14
N LYS A 191 0.40 -34.24 -28.18
CA LYS A 191 -0.75 -34.17 -27.29
C LYS A 191 -1.48 -32.86 -27.45
N THR A 192 -2.81 -32.95 -27.67
CA THR A 192 -3.68 -31.79 -27.78
C THR A 192 -4.26 -31.42 -26.42
N TYR A 193 -4.23 -30.13 -26.10
CA TYR A 193 -4.78 -29.54 -24.87
C TYR A 193 -5.90 -28.59 -25.24
N THR A 194 -7.10 -28.87 -24.73
CA THR A 194 -8.31 -28.04 -24.95
C THR A 194 -8.87 -27.66 -23.59
N PRO A 195 -8.94 -26.37 -23.25
CA PRO A 195 -9.40 -25.94 -21.93
C PRO A 195 -10.92 -26.10 -21.80
N THR A 196 -11.39 -26.59 -20.67
CA THR A 196 -12.82 -26.68 -20.38
C THR A 196 -13.47 -25.30 -20.25
N TYR A 197 -12.75 -24.35 -19.64
CA TYR A 197 -13.28 -23.02 -19.30
C TYR A 197 -12.58 -21.87 -20.03
N GLY A 198 -11.79 -22.16 -21.06
CA GLY A 198 -11.02 -21.19 -21.84
C GLY A 198 -9.66 -20.86 -21.25
N TRP A 199 -8.78 -20.34 -22.10
CA TRP A 199 -7.45 -19.86 -21.73
C TRP A 199 -7.53 -18.43 -21.21
N ARG A 200 -6.63 -18.07 -20.27
CA ARG A 200 -6.54 -16.69 -19.73
C ARG A 200 -5.83 -15.71 -20.66
N MET A 201 -5.32 -16.16 -21.78
CA MET A 201 -4.54 -15.38 -22.75
C MET A 201 -4.93 -15.72 -24.18
N SER A 202 -4.49 -14.93 -25.14
CA SER A 202 -4.64 -15.20 -26.58
C SER A 202 -3.83 -16.42 -27.00
N GLU A 203 -4.15 -16.98 -28.17
CA GLU A 203 -3.40 -18.10 -28.75
C GLU A 203 -1.95 -17.69 -29.03
N GLU A 204 -1.74 -16.48 -29.56
CA GLU A 204 -0.43 -15.90 -29.86
C GLU A 204 0.42 -15.75 -28.59
N ASP A 205 -0.16 -15.21 -27.51
CA ASP A 205 0.54 -15.06 -26.23
C ASP A 205 0.92 -16.41 -25.63
N LEU A 206 0.01 -17.41 -25.72
CA LEU A 206 0.28 -18.74 -25.20
C LEU A 206 1.36 -19.44 -26.02
N GLN A 207 1.35 -19.30 -27.35
CA GLN A 207 2.37 -19.87 -28.23
C GLN A 207 3.74 -19.23 -27.94
N SER A 208 3.78 -17.93 -27.79
CA SER A 208 5.02 -17.21 -27.40
C SER A 208 5.62 -17.74 -26.08
N LEU A 209 4.77 -18.03 -25.09
CA LEU A 209 5.22 -18.63 -23.84
C LEU A 209 5.68 -20.09 -23.98
N ILE A 210 5.11 -20.85 -24.94
CA ILE A 210 5.55 -22.22 -25.25
C ILE A 210 6.92 -22.17 -25.91
N ASP A 211 7.09 -21.30 -26.90
CA ASP A 211 8.36 -21.16 -27.66
C ASP A 211 9.50 -20.69 -26.76
N ASP A 212 9.19 -19.88 -25.74
CA ASP A 212 10.14 -19.43 -24.70
C ASP A 212 10.30 -20.42 -23.53
N ASP A 213 9.81 -21.68 -23.66
CA ASP A 213 9.83 -22.69 -22.60
C ASP A 213 9.27 -22.22 -21.23
N ARG A 214 8.26 -21.34 -21.27
CA ARG A 214 7.60 -20.82 -20.06
C ARG A 214 6.32 -21.56 -19.68
N ILE A 215 6.02 -22.64 -20.38
CA ILE A 215 4.87 -23.49 -20.09
C ILE A 215 5.34 -24.85 -19.57
N HIS A 216 4.82 -25.22 -18.41
CA HIS A 216 5.00 -26.54 -17.82
C HIS A 216 3.87 -27.46 -18.26
N PHE A 217 4.21 -28.51 -19.03
CA PHE A 217 3.27 -29.54 -19.45
C PHE A 217 3.34 -30.74 -18.50
N PRO A 218 2.24 -31.07 -17.76
CA PRO A 218 2.24 -32.21 -16.84
C PRO A 218 2.45 -33.57 -17.55
N LYS A 219 3.43 -34.32 -17.12
CA LYS A 219 3.78 -35.62 -17.73
C LYS A 219 2.80 -36.76 -17.37
N ASN A 220 2.26 -36.75 -16.15
CA ASN A 220 1.61 -37.95 -15.54
C ASN A 220 0.09 -37.82 -15.36
N LYS A 221 -0.58 -36.77 -15.85
CA LYS A 221 -2.05 -36.62 -15.74
C LYS A 221 -2.69 -36.52 -17.12
N LYS A 222 -3.57 -37.50 -17.43
CA LYS A 222 -4.20 -37.64 -18.77
C LYS A 222 -4.97 -36.42 -19.25
N ASN A 223 -5.52 -35.60 -18.36
CA ASN A 223 -6.34 -34.43 -18.66
C ASN A 223 -5.92 -33.18 -17.87
N ALA A 224 -4.66 -33.07 -17.49
CA ALA A 224 -4.20 -31.88 -16.76
C ALA A 224 -3.87 -30.75 -17.73
N ASN A 225 -4.39 -29.58 -17.44
CA ASN A 225 -4.03 -28.36 -18.17
C ASN A 225 -2.54 -28.02 -17.92
N PRO A 226 -1.87 -27.39 -18.89
CA PRO A 226 -0.55 -26.84 -18.67
C PRO A 226 -0.58 -25.67 -17.68
N TYR A 227 0.59 -25.30 -17.20
CA TYR A 227 0.79 -24.19 -16.24
C TYR A 227 1.87 -23.24 -16.75
N LYS A 228 1.73 -21.94 -16.48
CA LYS A 228 2.81 -20.98 -16.71
C LYS A 228 3.87 -21.10 -15.63
N LYS A 229 5.15 -21.13 -16.02
CA LYS A 229 6.29 -20.98 -15.11
C LYS A 229 6.43 -19.51 -14.71
N ILE A 230 6.30 -19.22 -13.41
CA ILE A 230 6.48 -17.88 -12.82
C ILE A 230 7.79 -17.93 -12.04
N TYR A 231 8.82 -17.27 -12.52
CA TYR A 231 10.14 -17.33 -11.90
C TYR A 231 10.26 -16.40 -10.69
N ALA A 232 10.95 -16.89 -9.64
CA ALA A 232 11.10 -16.13 -8.40
C ALA A 232 11.83 -14.77 -8.61
N HIS A 233 12.85 -14.74 -9.46
CA HIS A 233 13.63 -13.54 -9.75
C HIS A 233 12.88 -12.49 -10.61
N GLU A 234 11.78 -12.87 -11.27
CA GLU A 234 10.91 -11.98 -12.04
C GLU A 234 9.72 -11.47 -11.22
N SER A 235 9.46 -12.09 -10.06
CA SER A 235 8.34 -11.74 -9.19
C SER A 235 8.72 -10.58 -8.27
N LYS A 236 7.87 -9.57 -8.24
CA LYS A 236 8.07 -8.33 -7.47
C LYS A 236 7.01 -8.22 -6.40
#